data_dfb93044e7142e3ddac95c9931a3f24c
#
_entry.id   dfb93044e7142e3ddac95c9931a3f24c
#
_cell.length_a   1.000
_cell.length_b   1.000
_cell.length_c   1.000
_cell.angle_alpha   90.00
_cell.angle_beta   90.00
_cell.angle_gamma   90.00
#
_symmetry.space_group_name_H-M   'P 1'
#
loop_
_entity.id
_entity.type
_entity.pdbx_description
1 polymer ?
#
loop_
_entity_poly.entity_id
_entity_poly.type
_entity_poly.pdbx_seq_one_letter_code
_entity_poly.pdbx_strand_id
1 'polypeptide(L)'
;MSEILKRQRLSERIADNLRHYPIVAVLGARQVGKTHIARTFATSESHRFDLEDTATAAALSENPNSILGALKGVVVIDEVQELPKLFPTLRVLADREDAPAKFVISGSVSPNMIRGIGESLAGRVATLEIGGFDLTEAGVKNWQQLWLRGTHPPSFLADTDSDSIGR
;
A
#
# COMPACT_ATOMS: atom_id res chain seq x y z
N MET A 1 8.16 -20.73 -12.58
CA MET A 1 8.29 -19.62 -11.62
C MET A 1 7.97 -18.36 -12.38
N SER A 2 6.79 -17.77 -12.17
CA SER A 2 6.46 -16.51 -12.81
C SER A 2 7.38 -15.43 -12.23
N GLU A 3 8.15 -14.79 -13.09
CA GLU A 3 8.95 -13.63 -12.73
C GLU A 3 7.98 -12.54 -12.23
N ILE A 4 8.06 -12.21 -10.95
CA ILE A 4 7.21 -11.16 -10.36
C ILE A 4 7.58 -9.86 -11.07
N LEU A 5 6.64 -9.32 -11.84
CA LEU A 5 6.84 -8.05 -12.54
C LEU A 5 7.14 -6.95 -11.53
N LYS A 6 8.35 -6.40 -11.62
CA LYS A 6 8.78 -5.32 -10.75
C LYS A 6 8.12 -4.01 -11.23
N ARG A 7 7.27 -3.44 -10.39
CA ARG A 7 6.63 -2.13 -10.64
C ARG A 7 7.60 -0.99 -10.31
N GLN A 8 8.71 -0.93 -11.05
CA GLN A 8 9.83 -0.04 -10.75
C GLN A 8 9.41 1.43 -10.66
N ARG A 9 8.65 1.94 -11.64
CA ARG A 9 8.18 3.32 -11.65
C ARG A 9 7.32 3.67 -10.44
N LEU A 10 6.49 2.72 -10.00
CA LEU A 10 5.67 2.90 -8.81
C LEU A 10 6.52 2.90 -7.55
N SER A 11 7.52 2.00 -7.46
CA SER A 11 8.49 1.99 -6.35
C SER A 11 9.25 3.31 -6.26
N GLU A 12 9.72 3.84 -7.38
CA GLU A 12 10.42 5.13 -7.44
C GLU A 12 9.52 6.27 -6.96
N ARG A 13 8.25 6.30 -7.36
CA ARG A 13 7.28 7.29 -6.90
C ARG A 13 7.01 7.21 -5.40
N ILE A 14 6.88 6.00 -4.84
CA ILE A 14 6.71 5.81 -3.40
C ILE A 14 7.96 6.30 -2.66
N ALA A 15 9.16 5.90 -3.12
CA ALA A 15 10.42 6.31 -2.52
C ALA A 15 10.61 7.83 -2.55
N ASP A 16 10.26 8.48 -3.67
CA ASP A 16 10.34 9.93 -3.80
C ASP A 16 9.37 10.64 -2.86
N ASN A 17 8.11 10.20 -2.80
CA ASN A 17 7.14 10.77 -1.87
C ASN A 17 7.55 10.59 -0.40
N LEU A 18 8.18 9.46 -0.04
CA LEU A 18 8.71 9.25 1.31
C LEU A 18 9.83 10.23 1.69
N ARG A 19 10.47 10.90 0.73
CA ARG A 19 11.45 11.96 1.04
C ARG A 19 10.77 13.22 1.55
N HIS A 20 9.59 13.53 1.01
CA HIS A 20 8.89 14.79 1.23
C HIS A 20 7.73 14.70 2.24
N TYR A 21 7.15 13.51 2.39
CA TYR A 21 6.00 13.28 3.25
C TYR A 21 6.29 12.21 4.30
N PRO A 22 5.81 12.38 5.53
CA PRO A 22 5.92 11.35 6.57
C PRO A 22 5.02 10.14 6.30
N ILE A 23 3.97 10.30 5.49
CA ILE A 23 3.03 9.23 5.17
C ILE A 23 2.85 9.17 3.64
N VAL A 24 2.85 7.95 3.10
CA VAL A 24 2.47 7.66 1.70
C VAL A 24 1.31 6.69 1.70
N ALA A 25 0.19 7.08 1.12
CA ALA A 25 -0.99 6.23 0.96
C ALA A 25 -1.02 5.61 -0.44
N VAL A 26 -0.94 4.29 -0.51
CA VAL A 26 -1.03 3.49 -1.74
C VAL A 26 -2.44 2.93 -1.85
N LEU A 27 -3.25 3.53 -2.69
CA LEU A 27 -4.66 3.22 -2.84
C LEU A 27 -4.94 2.54 -4.19
N GLY A 28 -5.94 1.68 -4.23
CA GLY A 28 -6.33 1.03 -5.49
C GLY A 28 -7.34 -0.09 -5.26
N ALA A 29 -7.84 -0.67 -6.34
CA ALA A 29 -8.75 -1.80 -6.27
C ALA A 29 -8.12 -3.01 -5.54
N ARG A 30 -8.95 -3.98 -5.16
CA ARG A 30 -8.44 -5.25 -4.61
C ARG A 30 -7.56 -5.96 -5.64
N GLN A 31 -6.55 -6.68 -5.16
CA GLN A 31 -5.66 -7.54 -5.96
C GLN A 31 -4.82 -6.81 -7.04
N VAL A 32 -4.68 -5.48 -6.99
CA VAL A 32 -3.79 -4.73 -7.91
C VAL A 32 -2.32 -4.72 -7.46
N GLY A 33 -1.98 -5.41 -6.37
CA GLY A 33 -0.61 -5.54 -5.89
C GLY A 33 -0.16 -4.47 -4.89
N LYS A 34 -1.09 -3.77 -4.21
CA LYS A 34 -0.79 -2.79 -3.15
C LYS A 34 0.09 -3.36 -2.05
N THR A 35 -0.37 -4.44 -1.43
CA THR A 35 0.34 -5.17 -0.37
C THR A 35 1.74 -5.56 -0.80
N HIS A 36 1.88 -6.12 -2.00
CA HIS A 36 3.18 -6.57 -2.50
C HIS A 36 4.18 -5.41 -2.59
N ILE A 37 3.78 -4.30 -3.21
CA ILE A 37 4.69 -3.16 -3.35
C ILE A 37 4.94 -2.45 -2.03
N ALA A 38 3.91 -2.24 -1.20
CA ALA A 38 4.06 -1.58 0.09
C ALA A 38 5.05 -2.33 0.99
N ARG A 39 4.96 -3.64 1.08
CA ARG A 39 5.84 -4.50 1.90
C ARG A 39 7.32 -4.37 1.53
N THR A 40 7.66 -4.02 0.30
CA THR A 40 9.08 -3.83 -0.10
C THR A 40 9.73 -2.62 0.57
N PHE A 41 8.96 -1.70 1.13
CA PHE A 41 9.45 -0.50 1.81
C PHE A 41 9.65 -0.68 3.31
N ALA A 42 9.10 -1.71 3.91
CA ALA A 42 9.25 -1.94 5.33
C ALA A 42 10.73 -2.13 5.71
N THR A 43 11.15 -1.46 6.77
CA THR A 43 12.52 -1.56 7.28
C THR A 43 12.87 -2.98 7.71
N SER A 44 11.88 -3.71 8.29
CA SER A 44 12.00 -5.11 8.67
C SER A 44 10.62 -5.77 8.73
N GLU A 45 10.57 -7.08 8.96
CA GLU A 45 9.29 -7.80 9.15
C GLU A 45 8.48 -7.24 10.33
N SER A 46 9.13 -6.85 11.43
CA SER A 46 8.46 -6.25 12.58
C SER A 46 7.86 -4.86 12.31
N HIS A 47 8.09 -4.29 11.13
CA HIS A 47 7.53 -3.02 10.67
C HIS A 47 6.36 -3.22 9.70
N ARG A 48 5.81 -4.43 9.61
CA ARG A 48 4.68 -4.78 8.75
C ARG A 48 3.48 -5.13 9.60
N PHE A 49 2.41 -4.42 9.39
CA PHE A 49 1.13 -4.59 10.08
C PHE A 49 0.04 -4.82 9.04
N ASP A 50 -0.56 -5.98 9.08
CA ASP A 50 -1.69 -6.35 8.22
C ASP A 50 -2.97 -6.26 9.06
N LEU A 51 -3.86 -5.36 8.73
CA LEU A 51 -5.08 -5.13 9.52
C LEU A 51 -6.23 -6.07 9.15
N GLU A 52 -6.07 -6.94 8.14
CA GLU A 52 -6.94 -8.11 7.96
C GLU A 52 -6.66 -9.19 9.03
N ASP A 53 -5.44 -9.19 9.62
CA ASP A 53 -5.16 -10.03 10.78
C ASP A 53 -5.78 -9.43 12.04
N THR A 54 -6.74 -10.16 12.61
CA THR A 54 -7.53 -9.70 13.77
C THR A 54 -6.68 -9.45 15.02
N ALA A 55 -5.60 -10.20 15.22
CA ALA A 55 -4.71 -10.01 16.35
C ALA A 55 -3.90 -8.71 16.22
N THR A 56 -3.38 -8.44 15.03
CA THR A 56 -2.69 -7.19 14.68
C THR A 56 -3.63 -6.00 14.82
N ALA A 57 -4.83 -6.09 14.26
CA ALA A 57 -5.84 -5.03 14.35
C ALA A 57 -6.25 -4.74 15.81
N ALA A 58 -6.44 -5.77 16.64
CA ALA A 58 -6.75 -5.62 18.06
C ALA A 58 -5.60 -4.93 18.81
N ALA A 59 -4.36 -5.38 18.64
CA ALA A 59 -3.19 -4.79 19.29
C ALA A 59 -3.03 -3.31 18.93
N LEU A 60 -3.12 -2.94 17.64
CA LEU A 60 -3.07 -1.55 17.19
C LEU A 60 -4.30 -0.73 17.59
N SER A 61 -5.43 -1.37 17.81
CA SER A 61 -6.64 -0.72 18.33
C SER A 61 -6.48 -0.30 19.79
N GLU A 62 -5.77 -1.09 20.59
CA GLU A 62 -5.59 -0.86 22.03
C GLU A 62 -4.41 0.08 22.33
N ASN A 63 -3.26 -0.16 21.71
CA ASN A 63 -2.01 0.51 22.05
C ASN A 63 -1.21 1.02 20.83
N PRO A 64 -1.82 1.81 19.90
CA PRO A 64 -1.14 2.19 18.67
C PRO A 64 0.10 3.05 18.91
N ASN A 65 0.05 3.97 19.89
CA ASN A 65 1.17 4.85 20.20
C ASN A 65 2.38 4.09 20.77
N SER A 66 2.16 3.09 21.61
CA SER A 66 3.25 2.28 22.16
C SER A 66 3.90 1.43 21.08
N ILE A 67 3.11 0.84 20.20
CA ILE A 67 3.59 -0.05 19.15
C ILE A 67 4.30 0.75 18.05
N LEU A 68 3.61 1.69 17.42
CA LEU A 68 4.13 2.43 16.27
C LEU A 68 5.14 3.51 16.68
N GLY A 69 4.94 4.13 17.85
CA GLY A 69 5.78 5.21 18.33
C GLY A 69 7.20 4.77 18.74
N ALA A 70 7.43 3.49 19.00
CA ALA A 70 8.75 2.93 19.28
C ALA A 70 9.56 2.60 18.01
N LEU A 71 8.90 2.54 16.85
CA LEU A 71 9.53 2.12 15.60
C LEU A 71 10.29 3.28 14.94
N LYS A 72 11.31 2.93 14.16
CA LYS A 72 12.10 3.85 13.33
C LYS A 72 12.18 3.33 11.90
N GLY A 73 12.43 4.24 10.94
CA GLY A 73 12.49 3.88 9.53
C GLY A 73 11.12 3.84 8.88
N VAL A 74 10.88 2.90 7.98
CA VAL A 74 9.61 2.81 7.24
C VAL A 74 8.74 1.68 7.81
N VAL A 75 7.55 2.05 8.24
CA VAL A 75 6.51 1.16 8.75
C VAL A 75 5.42 1.02 7.70
N VAL A 76 5.02 -0.20 7.43
CA VAL A 76 3.95 -0.53 6.47
C VAL A 76 2.71 -0.98 7.23
N ILE A 77 1.57 -0.36 6.90
CA ILE A 77 0.26 -0.72 7.46
C ILE A 77 -0.66 -1.02 6.29
N ASP A 78 -1.00 -2.29 6.14
CA ASP A 78 -1.85 -2.78 5.05
C ASP A 78 -3.31 -2.83 5.47
N GLU A 79 -4.20 -2.61 4.49
CA GLU A 79 -5.66 -2.58 4.64
C GLU A 79 -6.12 -1.63 5.76
N VAL A 80 -5.54 -0.42 5.79
CA VAL A 80 -5.75 0.56 6.86
C VAL A 80 -7.20 0.99 7.06
N GLN A 81 -8.08 0.76 6.08
CA GLN A 81 -9.53 1.01 6.21
C GLN A 81 -10.22 0.09 7.22
N GLU A 82 -9.60 -1.03 7.61
CA GLU A 82 -10.11 -1.92 8.66
C GLU A 82 -10.02 -1.28 10.06
N LEU A 83 -9.15 -0.26 10.22
CA LEU A 83 -8.97 0.44 11.49
C LEU A 83 -8.92 1.98 11.29
N PRO A 84 -10.02 2.66 10.90
CA PRO A 84 -10.02 4.09 10.60
C PRO A 84 -9.60 4.97 11.78
N LYS A 85 -9.83 4.52 13.02
CA LYS A 85 -9.39 5.23 14.23
C LYS A 85 -7.88 5.35 14.36
N LEU A 86 -7.10 4.71 13.48
CA LEU A 86 -5.65 4.84 13.44
C LEU A 86 -5.20 6.16 12.80
N PHE A 87 -5.99 6.78 11.93
CA PHE A 87 -5.61 8.02 11.23
C PHE A 87 -5.21 9.17 12.18
N PRO A 88 -5.99 9.49 13.24
CA PRO A 88 -5.57 10.49 14.21
C PRO A 88 -4.23 10.18 14.90
N THR A 89 -3.98 8.90 15.21
CA THR A 89 -2.70 8.46 15.79
C THR A 89 -1.55 8.65 14.80
N LEU A 90 -1.72 8.24 13.55
CA LEU A 90 -0.72 8.44 12.49
C LEU A 90 -0.39 9.92 12.30
N ARG A 91 -1.38 10.81 12.39
CA ARG A 91 -1.15 12.25 12.37
C ARG A 91 -0.21 12.69 13.49
N VAL A 92 -0.48 12.27 14.73
CA VAL A 92 0.34 12.62 15.88
C VAL A 92 1.76 12.10 15.73
N LEU A 93 1.92 10.85 15.28
CA LEU A 93 3.22 10.25 15.05
C LEU A 93 3.99 10.91 13.91
N ALA A 94 3.29 11.38 12.88
CA ALA A 94 3.89 12.09 11.74
C ALA A 94 4.39 13.49 12.10
N ASP A 95 3.81 14.12 13.13
CA ASP A 95 4.16 15.48 13.59
C ASP A 95 5.28 15.48 14.63
N ARG A 96 5.80 14.34 15.03
CA ARG A 96 6.87 14.29 16.05
C ARG A 96 8.18 14.84 15.48
N GLU A 97 8.84 15.71 16.25
CA GLU A 97 10.12 16.31 15.88
C GLU A 97 11.29 15.33 15.92
N ASP A 98 11.25 14.36 16.84
CA ASP A 98 12.22 13.27 16.96
C ASP A 98 12.03 12.17 15.89
N ALA A 99 11.27 12.44 14.97
CA ALA A 99 10.73 11.82 13.80
C ALA A 99 11.28 10.46 13.45
N PRO A 100 10.76 9.55 14.02
CA PRO A 100 11.43 8.28 13.91
C PRO A 100 10.95 7.44 12.75
N ALA A 101 9.67 7.33 12.53
CA ALA A 101 9.10 6.48 11.51
C ALA A 101 8.39 7.27 10.42
N LYS A 102 8.51 6.79 9.19
CA LYS A 102 7.65 7.14 8.07
C LYS A 102 6.70 5.98 7.79
N PHE A 103 5.52 6.28 7.27
CA PHE A 103 4.49 5.28 7.10
C PHE A 103 4.15 5.10 5.62
N VAL A 104 4.08 3.85 5.19
CA VAL A 104 3.39 3.47 3.94
C VAL A 104 2.11 2.78 4.35
N ILE A 105 0.98 3.42 4.06
CA ILE A 105 -0.33 2.83 4.31
C ILE A 105 -0.93 2.36 3.00
N SER A 106 -1.55 1.20 2.98
CA SER A 106 -2.25 0.67 1.81
C SER A 106 -3.70 0.32 2.13
N GLY A 107 -4.54 0.38 1.12
CA GLY A 107 -5.93 0.04 1.29
C GLY A 107 -6.77 0.17 0.02
N SER A 108 -7.96 -0.38 0.07
CA SER A 108 -8.91 -0.29 -1.02
C SER A 108 -9.55 1.10 -1.06
N VAL A 109 -9.72 1.65 -2.26
CA VAL A 109 -10.37 2.96 -2.43
C VAL A 109 -11.82 2.87 -1.98
N SER A 110 -12.16 3.66 -0.98
CA SER A 110 -13.55 3.83 -0.52
C SER A 110 -13.79 5.28 -0.10
N PRO A 111 -15.04 5.77 -0.12
CA PRO A 111 -15.37 7.12 0.33
C PRO A 111 -14.91 7.41 1.77
N ASN A 112 -15.02 6.42 2.65
CA ASN A 112 -14.58 6.54 4.04
C ASN A 112 -13.06 6.63 4.17
N MET A 113 -12.33 5.88 3.35
CA MET A 113 -10.87 5.92 3.28
C MET A 113 -10.39 7.30 2.82
N ILE A 114 -10.95 7.81 1.72
CA ILE A 114 -10.60 9.13 1.18
C ILE A 114 -10.91 10.23 2.18
N ARG A 115 -12.06 10.17 2.85
CA ARG A 115 -12.45 11.12 3.88
C ARG A 115 -11.49 11.07 5.07
N GLY A 116 -11.20 9.88 5.60
CA GLY A 116 -10.30 9.70 6.74
C GLY A 116 -8.90 10.24 6.48
N ILE A 117 -8.36 10.00 5.29
CA ILE A 117 -7.09 10.57 4.84
C ILE A 117 -7.19 12.10 4.76
N GLY A 118 -8.22 12.63 4.08
CA GLY A 118 -8.38 14.07 3.88
C GLY A 118 -8.57 14.85 5.18
N GLU A 119 -9.37 14.33 6.11
CA GLU A 119 -9.66 14.99 7.38
C GLU A 119 -8.51 14.88 8.40
N SER A 120 -7.88 13.70 8.48
CA SER A 120 -6.90 13.42 9.53
C SER A 120 -5.46 13.67 9.11
N LEU A 121 -5.09 13.40 7.85
CA LEU A 121 -3.71 13.40 7.39
C LEU A 121 -3.37 14.52 6.41
N ALA A 122 -4.27 15.51 6.25
CA ALA A 122 -4.04 16.65 5.35
C ALA A 122 -2.68 17.31 5.59
N GLY A 123 -1.93 17.55 4.51
CA GLY A 123 -0.58 18.13 4.55
C GLY A 123 0.55 17.19 4.97
N ARG A 124 0.23 15.94 5.38
CA ARG A 124 1.21 14.93 5.86
C ARG A 124 1.29 13.70 4.98
N VAL A 125 0.36 13.56 4.06
CA VAL A 125 0.22 12.36 3.23
C VAL A 125 0.36 12.70 1.75
N ALA A 126 1.15 11.92 1.04
CA ALA A 126 1.08 11.79 -0.42
C ALA A 126 0.22 10.60 -0.79
N THR A 127 -0.77 10.81 -1.64
CA THR A 127 -1.65 9.73 -2.10
C THR A 127 -1.24 9.29 -3.50
N LEU A 128 -1.03 7.99 -3.66
CA LEU A 128 -0.76 7.33 -4.92
C LEU A 128 -1.88 6.34 -5.21
N GLU A 129 -2.63 6.60 -6.27
CA GLU A 129 -3.59 5.63 -6.77
C GLU A 129 -2.90 4.70 -7.74
N ILE A 130 -3.10 3.38 -7.55
CA ILE A 130 -2.52 2.35 -8.39
C ILE A 130 -3.62 1.49 -9.02
N GLY A 131 -3.45 1.19 -10.30
CA GLY A 131 -4.28 0.28 -11.06
C GLY A 131 -3.59 -1.06 -11.32
N GLY A 132 -4.15 -1.81 -12.25
CA GLY A 132 -3.51 -3.00 -12.81
C GLY A 132 -2.21 -2.65 -13.56
N PHE A 133 -1.61 -3.65 -14.21
CA PHE A 133 -0.40 -3.44 -15.00
C PHE A 133 -0.65 -2.55 -16.21
N ASP A 134 0.24 -1.61 -16.44
CA ASP A 134 0.30 -0.89 -17.70
C ASP A 134 1.24 -1.59 -18.71
N LEU A 135 1.26 -1.07 -19.95
CA LEU A 135 2.07 -1.65 -21.01
C LEU A 135 3.58 -1.55 -20.72
N THR A 136 4.01 -0.54 -19.99
CA THR A 136 5.41 -0.38 -19.58
C THR A 136 5.82 -1.43 -18.54
N GLU A 137 4.92 -1.74 -17.62
CA GLU A 137 5.12 -2.77 -16.59
C GLU A 137 5.03 -4.19 -17.18
N ALA A 138 4.03 -4.44 -18.02
CA ALA A 138 3.85 -5.71 -18.71
C ALA A 138 4.92 -5.98 -19.78
N GLY A 139 5.52 -4.93 -20.30
CA GLY A 139 6.42 -4.97 -21.45
C GLY A 139 5.69 -4.99 -22.80
N VAL A 140 6.20 -4.22 -23.76
CA VAL A 140 5.57 -4.05 -25.09
C VAL A 140 5.35 -5.40 -25.80
N LYS A 141 6.20 -6.38 -25.58
CA LYS A 141 6.06 -7.73 -26.18
C LYS A 141 4.80 -8.45 -25.72
N ASN A 142 4.28 -8.10 -24.56
CA ASN A 142 3.12 -8.76 -23.94
C ASN A 142 1.81 -7.99 -24.15
N TRP A 143 1.77 -7.05 -25.12
CA TRP A 143 0.60 -6.21 -25.36
C TRP A 143 -0.67 -7.02 -25.69
N GLN A 144 -0.53 -8.12 -26.46
CA GLN A 144 -1.65 -9.00 -26.80
C GLN A 144 -2.20 -9.72 -25.56
N GLN A 145 -1.31 -10.18 -24.68
CA GLN A 145 -1.69 -10.81 -23.42
C GLN A 145 -2.41 -9.78 -22.52
N LEU A 146 -1.88 -8.55 -22.46
CA LEU A 146 -2.48 -7.48 -21.67
C LEU A 146 -3.87 -7.10 -22.22
N TRP A 147 -4.02 -7.08 -23.55
CA TRP A 147 -5.31 -6.84 -24.21
C TRP A 147 -6.33 -7.95 -23.93
N LEU A 148 -5.91 -9.21 -24.05
CA LEU A 148 -6.79 -10.38 -23.92
C LEU A 148 -7.17 -10.64 -22.46
N ARG A 149 -6.21 -10.60 -21.53
CA ARG A 149 -6.39 -10.97 -20.12
C ARG A 149 -6.70 -9.78 -19.21
N GLY A 150 -6.58 -8.56 -19.71
CA GLY A 150 -6.75 -7.35 -18.93
C GLY A 150 -5.51 -7.01 -18.09
N THR A 151 -5.63 -5.93 -17.36
CA THR A 151 -4.51 -5.32 -16.61
C THR A 151 -4.38 -5.86 -15.17
N HIS A 152 -5.38 -6.61 -14.69
CA HIS A 152 -5.43 -7.09 -13.30
C HIS A 152 -4.34 -8.16 -13.09
N PRO A 153 -3.47 -8.04 -12.07
CA PRO A 153 -2.35 -8.96 -11.88
C PRO A 153 -2.73 -10.45 -11.86
N PRO A 154 -3.77 -10.90 -11.11
CA PRO A 154 -4.17 -12.29 -11.12
C PRO A 154 -4.62 -12.81 -12.49
N SER A 155 -5.30 -11.96 -13.27
CA SER A 155 -5.76 -12.31 -14.61
C SER A 155 -4.63 -12.28 -15.63
N PHE A 156 -3.80 -11.25 -15.60
CA PHE A 156 -2.65 -11.11 -16.49
C PHE A 156 -1.63 -12.24 -16.31
N LEU A 157 -1.36 -12.64 -15.06
CA LEU A 157 -0.38 -13.66 -14.69
C LEU A 157 -0.95 -15.09 -14.71
N ALA A 158 -2.20 -15.29 -15.13
CA ALA A 158 -2.80 -16.62 -15.21
C ALA A 158 -2.02 -17.52 -16.20
N ASP A 159 -1.96 -18.82 -15.92
CA ASP A 159 -1.21 -19.77 -16.73
C ASP A 159 -1.87 -19.99 -18.09
N THR A 160 -3.20 -19.95 -18.15
CA THR A 160 -3.98 -20.08 -19.40
C THR A 160 -4.97 -18.93 -19.58
N ASP A 161 -5.43 -18.72 -20.82
CA ASP A 161 -6.42 -17.69 -21.12
C ASP A 161 -7.79 -18.00 -20.48
N SER A 162 -8.15 -19.26 -20.36
CA SER A 162 -9.37 -19.69 -19.68
C SER A 162 -9.34 -19.39 -18.17
N ASP A 163 -8.18 -19.47 -17.52
CA ASP A 163 -8.01 -19.16 -16.11
C ASP A 163 -8.05 -17.65 -15.83
N SER A 164 -7.83 -16.82 -16.87
CA SER A 164 -7.87 -15.36 -16.74
C SER A 164 -9.30 -14.81 -16.70
N ILE A 165 -10.26 -15.49 -17.29
CA ILE A 165 -11.64 -15.02 -17.46
C ILE A 165 -12.47 -15.18 -16.17
N GLY A 166 -12.07 -16.07 -15.28
CA GLY A 166 -12.76 -16.37 -14.03
C GLY A 166 -12.25 -15.64 -12.78
N ARG A 167 -11.34 -14.66 -12.95
CA ARG A 167 -10.68 -13.98 -11.81
C ARG A 167 -10.91 -12.48 -11.74
#